data_2a6f039644467f751b46519b2dceb81e
#
_entry.id   2a6f039644467f751b46519b2dceb81e
#
_cell.length_a   1.000
_cell.length_b   1.000
_cell.length_c   1.000
_cell.angle_alpha   90.00
_cell.angle_beta   90.00
_cell.angle_gamma   90.00
#
_symmetry.space_group_name_H-M   'P 1'
#
loop_
_entity.id
_entity.type
_entity.pdbx_description
1 polymer ?
#
loop_
_entity_poly.entity_id
_entity_poly.type
_entity_poly.pdbx_seq_one_letter_code
_entity_poly.pdbx_strand_id
1 'polypeptide(L)'
;MKLLRFADILLIYAEAANMAGSGPTQLAVDRLNSIIDRANEGTGTEPRATLAMTQAQFDQKVIDERSFELCFENDRYFDVLRKRLLQEVNLPDNADGYDENDYLLPIPALDALSIGQNPGYE
;
A
#
# COMPACT_ATOMS: atom_id res chain seq x y z
N MET A 1 16.00 -6.61 -12.47
CA MET A 1 15.20 -6.12 -11.34
C MET A 1 14.64 -4.76 -11.72
N LYS A 2 13.34 -4.58 -11.63
CA LYS A 2 12.68 -3.31 -11.94
C LYS A 2 12.60 -2.52 -10.63
N LEU A 3 13.25 -1.38 -10.56
CA LEU A 3 13.34 -0.59 -9.33
C LEU A 3 12.17 0.38 -9.18
N LEU A 4 11.63 0.87 -10.30
CA LEU A 4 10.56 1.86 -10.31
C LEU A 4 9.83 1.84 -11.66
N ARG A 5 8.49 1.95 -11.63
CA ARG A 5 7.64 2.08 -12.82
C ARG A 5 6.92 3.42 -12.82
N PHE A 6 6.53 3.88 -14.01
CA PHE A 6 5.76 5.12 -14.12
C PHE A 6 4.41 5.04 -13.37
N ALA A 7 3.75 3.88 -13.40
CA ALA A 7 2.53 3.65 -12.62
C ALA A 7 2.75 3.84 -11.11
N ASP A 8 3.87 3.34 -10.57
CA ASP A 8 4.20 3.53 -9.16
C ASP A 8 4.37 5.01 -8.82
N ILE A 9 5.06 5.80 -9.67
CA ILE A 9 5.17 7.26 -9.49
C ILE A 9 3.79 7.94 -9.46
N LEU A 10 2.87 7.54 -10.35
CA LEU A 10 1.52 8.12 -10.38
C LEU A 10 0.73 7.80 -9.11
N LEU A 11 0.86 6.58 -8.58
CA LEU A 11 0.22 6.15 -7.34
C LEU A 11 0.84 6.83 -6.11
N ILE A 12 2.16 6.96 -6.05
CA ILE A 12 2.84 7.74 -5.00
C ILE A 12 2.38 9.20 -5.01
N TYR A 13 2.28 9.80 -6.21
CA TYR A 13 1.77 11.17 -6.32
C TYR A 13 0.33 11.29 -5.82
N ALA A 14 -0.55 10.37 -6.23
CA ALA A 14 -1.96 10.38 -5.83
C ALA A 14 -2.11 10.30 -4.30
N GLU A 15 -1.37 9.40 -3.66
CA GLU A 15 -1.34 9.24 -2.21
C GLU A 15 -0.81 10.52 -1.53
N ALA A 16 0.36 11.00 -1.94
CA ALA A 16 1.00 12.16 -1.33
C ALA A 16 0.15 13.42 -1.44
N ALA A 17 -0.47 13.66 -2.60
CA ALA A 17 -1.36 14.81 -2.82
C ALA A 17 -2.62 14.74 -1.96
N ASN A 18 -3.20 13.54 -1.78
CA ASN A 18 -4.33 13.31 -0.89
C ASN A 18 -3.97 13.57 0.58
N MET A 19 -2.79 13.13 1.00
CA MET A 19 -2.33 13.29 2.39
C MET A 19 -1.91 14.74 2.71
N ALA A 20 -1.37 15.47 1.74
CA ALA A 20 -0.98 16.87 1.90
C ALA A 20 -2.17 17.83 1.99
N GLY A 21 -3.32 17.42 1.46
CA GLY A 21 -4.57 18.18 1.50
C GLY A 21 -5.55 17.60 2.52
N SER A 22 -6.78 18.09 2.49
CA SER A 22 -7.87 17.52 3.29
C SER A 22 -8.70 16.51 2.49
N GLY A 23 -8.13 15.93 1.44
CA GLY A 23 -8.76 15.01 0.50
C GLY A 23 -8.11 15.05 -0.88
N PRO A 24 -8.65 14.29 -1.86
CA PRO A 24 -8.06 14.19 -3.18
C PRO A 24 -8.13 15.49 -3.96
N THR A 25 -7.05 15.85 -4.63
CA THR A 25 -7.03 16.93 -5.63
C THR A 25 -7.46 16.37 -6.99
N GLN A 26 -7.91 17.26 -7.92
CA GLN A 26 -8.28 16.83 -9.28
C GLN A 26 -7.12 16.07 -9.95
N LEU A 27 -5.90 16.58 -9.82
CA LEU A 27 -4.74 15.91 -10.42
C LEU A 27 -4.45 14.54 -9.80
N ALA A 28 -4.66 14.37 -8.48
CA ALA A 28 -4.52 13.07 -7.82
C ALA A 28 -5.54 12.06 -8.38
N VAL A 29 -6.81 12.49 -8.51
CA VAL A 29 -7.88 11.69 -9.13
C VAL A 29 -7.55 11.31 -10.57
N ASP A 30 -7.07 12.26 -11.38
CA ASP A 30 -6.71 12.01 -12.77
C ASP A 30 -5.55 11.02 -12.90
N ARG A 31 -4.55 11.09 -12.02
CA ARG A 31 -3.40 10.16 -12.01
C ARG A 31 -3.82 8.74 -11.63
N LEU A 32 -4.62 8.59 -10.58
CA LEU A 32 -5.16 7.29 -10.21
C LEU A 32 -6.03 6.72 -11.31
N ASN A 33 -6.95 7.52 -11.85
CA ASN A 33 -7.86 7.08 -12.91
C ASN A 33 -7.14 6.70 -14.21
N SER A 34 -5.99 7.31 -14.52
CA SER A 34 -5.22 6.92 -15.70
C SER A 34 -4.71 5.46 -15.64
N ILE A 35 -4.50 4.93 -14.43
CA ILE A 35 -4.11 3.53 -14.21
C ILE A 35 -5.35 2.63 -14.30
N ILE A 36 -6.42 3.00 -13.60
CA ILE A 36 -7.69 2.28 -13.61
C ILE A 36 -8.25 2.17 -15.04
N ASP A 37 -8.25 3.27 -15.79
CA ASP A 37 -8.75 3.30 -17.18
C ASP A 37 -7.95 2.36 -18.08
N ARG A 38 -6.62 2.34 -17.94
CA ARG A 38 -5.77 1.41 -18.68
C ARG A 38 -6.06 -0.05 -18.30
N ALA A 39 -6.24 -0.33 -17.02
CA ALA A 39 -6.59 -1.69 -16.54
C ALA A 39 -7.97 -2.11 -17.03
N ASN A 40 -8.90 -1.16 -17.19
CA ASN A 40 -10.25 -1.39 -17.69
C ASN A 40 -10.33 -1.53 -19.22
N GLU A 41 -9.26 -1.25 -19.96
CA GLU A 41 -9.24 -1.42 -21.41
C GLU A 41 -9.56 -2.88 -21.80
N GLY A 42 -10.72 -3.05 -22.37
CA GLY A 42 -11.23 -4.36 -22.83
C GLY A 42 -12.38 -4.90 -21.99
N THR A 43 -12.18 -5.28 -20.77
CA THR A 43 -13.22 -5.98 -19.96
C THR A 43 -13.27 -5.56 -18.49
N GLY A 44 -12.39 -4.66 -18.06
CA GLY A 44 -12.32 -4.21 -16.68
C GLY A 44 -13.55 -3.42 -16.25
N THR A 45 -13.93 -3.57 -14.99
CA THR A 45 -15.10 -2.91 -14.38
C THR A 45 -14.72 -2.18 -13.08
N GLU A 46 -13.43 -1.96 -12.85
CA GLU A 46 -12.97 -1.30 -11.64
C GLU A 46 -13.51 0.15 -11.59
N PRO A 47 -14.21 0.54 -10.50
CA PRO A 47 -14.79 1.86 -10.38
C PRO A 47 -13.72 2.96 -10.32
N ARG A 48 -13.92 4.04 -11.04
CA ARG A 48 -13.06 5.22 -11.03
C ARG A 48 -13.11 5.94 -9.69
N ALA A 49 -12.00 6.56 -9.31
CA ALA A 49 -11.95 7.50 -8.21
C ALA A 49 -12.66 8.83 -8.57
N THR A 50 -13.18 9.53 -7.57
CA THR A 50 -13.87 10.81 -7.73
C THR A 50 -13.43 11.82 -6.65
N LEU A 51 -13.62 13.10 -6.93
CA LEU A 51 -13.40 14.18 -5.95
C LEU A 51 -14.38 14.16 -4.76
N ALA A 52 -15.46 13.40 -4.86
CA ALA A 52 -16.43 13.27 -3.77
C ALA A 52 -15.97 12.29 -2.66
N MET A 53 -14.89 11.56 -2.91
CA MET A 53 -14.31 10.66 -1.90
C MET A 53 -13.72 11.46 -0.75
N THR A 54 -13.91 10.96 0.47
CA THR A 54 -13.15 11.46 1.62
C THR A 54 -11.66 11.12 1.47
N GLN A 55 -10.81 11.78 2.24
CA GLN A 55 -9.37 11.47 2.27
C GLN A 55 -9.10 9.99 2.52
N ALA A 56 -9.79 9.40 3.50
CA ALA A 56 -9.63 7.98 3.84
C ALA A 56 -10.11 7.04 2.72
N GLN A 57 -11.24 7.35 2.08
CA GLN A 57 -11.75 6.55 0.96
C GLN A 57 -10.82 6.60 -0.25
N PHE A 58 -10.26 7.77 -0.54
CA PHE A 58 -9.30 7.89 -1.63
C PHE A 58 -7.98 7.22 -1.32
N ASP A 59 -7.47 7.33 -0.08
CA ASP A 59 -6.26 6.62 0.37
C ASP A 59 -6.43 5.10 0.23
N GLN A 60 -7.55 4.56 0.68
CA GLN A 60 -7.85 3.13 0.52
C GLN A 60 -7.89 2.73 -0.97
N LYS A 61 -8.54 3.54 -1.80
CA LYS A 61 -8.59 3.29 -3.25
C LYS A 61 -7.21 3.27 -3.90
N VAL A 62 -6.30 4.16 -3.48
CA VAL A 62 -4.91 4.15 -3.97
C VAL A 62 -4.18 2.89 -3.52
N ILE A 63 -4.34 2.46 -2.27
CA ILE A 63 -3.70 1.25 -1.74
C ILE A 63 -4.21 -0.01 -2.42
N ASP A 64 -5.51 -0.07 -2.70
CA ASP A 64 -6.11 -1.18 -3.45
C ASP A 64 -5.54 -1.24 -4.88
N GLU A 65 -5.51 -0.10 -5.58
CA GLU A 65 -4.94 -0.03 -6.93
C GLU A 65 -3.46 -0.38 -6.96
N ARG A 66 -2.68 0.05 -5.95
CA ARG A 66 -1.28 -0.38 -5.80
C ARG A 66 -1.15 -1.90 -5.69
N SER A 67 -2.07 -2.55 -4.97
CA SER A 67 -2.06 -4.00 -4.80
C SER A 67 -2.33 -4.76 -6.09
N PHE A 68 -3.15 -4.20 -6.98
CA PHE A 68 -3.44 -4.78 -8.30
C PHE A 68 -2.33 -4.48 -9.30
N GLU A 69 -1.98 -3.21 -9.45
CA GLU A 69 -1.03 -2.72 -10.45
C GLU A 69 0.41 -3.23 -10.23
N LEU A 70 0.84 -3.34 -8.97
CA LEU A 70 2.19 -3.73 -8.57
C LEU A 70 2.25 -5.18 -8.04
N CYS A 71 1.25 -6.00 -8.39
CA CYS A 71 1.17 -7.39 -8.00
C CYS A 71 2.43 -8.14 -8.43
N PHE A 72 3.01 -8.97 -7.55
CA PHE A 72 4.28 -9.70 -7.74
C PHE A 72 5.54 -8.83 -7.94
N GLU A 73 5.48 -7.52 -7.69
CA GLU A 73 6.66 -6.63 -7.76
C GLU A 73 7.33 -6.39 -6.40
N ASN A 74 6.86 -7.05 -5.33
CA ASN A 74 7.32 -6.99 -3.94
C ASN A 74 6.97 -5.69 -3.18
N ASP A 75 6.14 -4.82 -3.74
CA ASP A 75 5.75 -3.56 -3.08
C ASP A 75 4.69 -3.77 -2.00
N ARG A 76 3.81 -4.77 -2.16
CA ARG A 76 2.66 -5.01 -1.26
C ARG A 76 3.06 -5.15 0.21
N TYR A 77 4.13 -5.87 0.50
CA TYR A 77 4.61 -6.05 1.88
C TYR A 77 4.92 -4.71 2.55
N PHE A 78 5.63 -3.82 1.84
CA PHE A 78 5.98 -2.50 2.37
C PHE A 78 4.75 -1.59 2.52
N ASP A 79 3.79 -1.66 1.59
CA ASP A 79 2.53 -0.93 1.70
C ASP A 79 1.72 -1.39 2.93
N VAL A 80 1.64 -2.68 3.17
CA VAL A 80 0.96 -3.27 4.34
C VAL A 80 1.63 -2.81 5.64
N LEU A 81 2.96 -2.84 5.71
CA LEU A 81 3.69 -2.40 6.90
C LEU A 81 3.51 -0.90 7.18
N ARG A 82 3.77 -0.03 6.17
CA ARG A 82 3.74 1.42 6.37
C ARG A 82 2.33 1.96 6.65
N LYS A 83 1.30 1.28 6.15
CA LYS A 83 -0.12 1.63 6.36
C LYS A 83 -0.74 0.93 7.56
N ARG A 84 0.00 0.09 8.27
CA ARG A 84 -0.49 -0.66 9.42
C ARG A 84 -1.67 -1.57 9.10
N LEU A 85 -1.62 -2.26 7.95
CA LEU A 85 -2.71 -3.08 7.43
C LEU A 85 -2.56 -4.58 7.73
N LEU A 86 -1.56 -5.01 8.53
CA LEU A 86 -1.33 -6.43 8.80
C LEU A 86 -2.57 -7.12 9.36
N GLN A 87 -3.28 -6.47 10.26
CA GLN A 87 -4.50 -7.00 10.84
C GLN A 87 -5.59 -7.20 9.77
N GLU A 88 -5.82 -6.22 8.93
CA GLU A 88 -6.89 -6.26 7.91
C GLU A 88 -6.60 -7.29 6.82
N VAL A 89 -5.33 -7.41 6.43
CA VAL A 89 -4.91 -8.29 5.32
C VAL A 89 -4.84 -9.75 5.77
N ASN A 90 -4.47 -10.02 7.03
CA ASN A 90 -4.24 -11.40 7.52
C ASN A 90 -5.44 -12.03 8.23
N LEU A 91 -6.44 -11.23 8.64
CA LEU A 91 -7.54 -11.72 9.47
C LEU A 91 -8.37 -12.87 8.88
N PRO A 92 -8.62 -13.00 7.56
CA PRO A 92 -9.41 -14.14 7.08
C PRO A 92 -8.70 -15.49 7.21
N ASP A 93 -7.36 -15.50 7.14
CA ASP A 93 -6.56 -16.71 6.94
C ASP A 93 -5.67 -17.07 8.15
N ASN A 94 -5.51 -16.16 9.10
CA ASN A 94 -4.61 -16.36 10.23
C ASN A 94 -5.38 -16.52 11.56
N ALA A 95 -5.63 -17.77 11.94
CA ALA A 95 -6.34 -18.12 13.18
C ALA A 95 -5.54 -17.74 14.45
N ASP A 96 -4.23 -17.56 14.34
CA ASP A 96 -3.34 -17.25 15.45
C ASP A 96 -3.24 -15.74 15.74
N GLY A 97 -3.89 -14.94 14.90
CA GLY A 97 -3.92 -13.49 15.09
C GLY A 97 -2.66 -12.80 14.57
N TYR A 98 -2.59 -11.53 14.86
CA TYR A 98 -1.52 -10.61 14.53
C TYR A 98 -0.99 -9.99 15.82
N ASP A 99 0.32 -9.81 15.93
CA ASP A 99 0.99 -9.10 17.02
C ASP A 99 1.60 -7.79 16.51
N GLU A 100 1.67 -6.76 17.37
CA GLU A 100 2.29 -5.48 17.03
C GLU A 100 3.79 -5.61 16.67
N ASN A 101 4.45 -6.64 17.18
CA ASN A 101 5.83 -6.94 16.84
C ASN A 101 6.01 -7.42 15.38
N ASP A 102 4.96 -7.94 14.74
CA ASP A 102 4.99 -8.41 13.36
C ASP A 102 5.30 -7.29 12.33
N TYR A 103 5.19 -6.03 12.75
CA TYR A 103 5.64 -4.90 11.93
C TYR A 103 7.16 -4.75 11.87
N LEU A 104 7.90 -5.45 12.70
CA LEU A 104 9.35 -5.44 12.72
C LEU A 104 9.89 -6.80 12.25
N LEU A 105 10.91 -6.80 11.42
CA LEU A 105 11.62 -8.02 11.08
C LEU A 105 12.66 -8.34 12.18
N PRO A 106 12.95 -9.61 12.43
CA PRO A 106 14.02 -9.99 13.35
C PRO A 106 15.37 -9.47 12.84
N ILE A 107 16.17 -8.96 13.75
CA ILE A 107 17.56 -8.60 13.46
C ILE A 107 18.37 -9.89 13.26
N PRO A 108 19.23 -9.97 12.22
CA PRO A 108 20.08 -11.14 12.03
C PRO A 108 20.85 -11.50 13.30
N ALA A 109 20.94 -12.79 13.63
CA ALA A 109 21.46 -13.27 14.92
C ALA A 109 22.85 -12.72 15.26
N LEU A 110 23.75 -12.54 14.28
CA LEU A 110 25.09 -12.00 14.50
C LEU A 110 25.05 -10.52 14.89
N ASP A 111 24.15 -9.74 14.31
CA ASP A 111 24.01 -8.32 14.61
C ASP A 111 23.29 -8.12 15.94
N ALA A 112 22.31 -8.99 16.24
CA ALA A 112 21.56 -8.96 17.50
C ALA A 112 22.43 -9.15 18.73
N LEU A 113 23.58 -9.83 18.61
CA LEU A 113 24.57 -9.96 19.69
C LEU A 113 25.15 -8.60 20.14
N SER A 114 25.19 -7.63 19.26
CA SER A 114 25.77 -6.29 19.51
C SER A 114 24.76 -5.21 19.86
N ILE A 115 23.58 -5.28 19.26
CA ILE A 115 22.56 -4.21 19.37
C ILE A 115 21.24 -4.67 20.03
N GLY A 116 21.15 -5.94 20.37
CA GLY A 116 19.89 -6.54 20.86
C GLY A 116 18.94 -6.93 19.72
N GLN A 117 17.86 -7.63 20.08
CA GLN A 117 16.84 -8.08 19.13
C GLN A 117 15.62 -7.15 19.18
N ASN A 118 14.84 -7.12 18.11
CA ASN A 118 13.54 -6.47 18.10
C ASN A 118 12.57 -7.17 19.08
N PRO A 119 11.63 -6.43 19.71
CA PRO A 119 10.62 -7.02 20.57
C PRO A 119 9.86 -8.16 19.87
N GLY A 120 9.57 -9.23 20.61
CA GLY A 120 8.87 -10.42 20.08
C GLY A 120 9.76 -11.47 19.43
N TYR A 121 11.08 -11.24 19.32
CA TYR A 121 12.06 -12.17 18.74
C TYR A 121 13.19 -12.54 19.72
N GLU A 122 12.96 -12.36 21.01
CA GLU A 122 13.93 -12.60 22.10
C GLU A 122 14.17 -14.10 22.37
#